data_1d9b1bde4e9b1d768de1e6ad6940d329
#
_entry.id   1d9b1bde4e9b1d768de1e6ad6940d329
#
_cell.length_a   1.000
_cell.length_b   1.000
_cell.length_c   1.000
_cell.angle_alpha   90.00
_cell.angle_beta   90.00
_cell.angle_gamma   90.00
#
_symmetry.space_group_name_H-M   'P 1'
#
loop_
_entity.id
_entity.type
_entity.pdbx_description
1 polymer ?
#
loop_
_entity_poly.entity_id
_entity_poly.type
_entity_poly.pdbx_seq_one_letter_code
_entity_poly.pdbx_strand_id
1 'polypeptide(L)'
;LERCCKNTSASACVYLQGKSNDMVLADYFFMALAGCIASVFIASLAAVKLWWIIAFGIFGFCITSILCPRTYRWAFILFCIGACAGLLRIALFAPTFIFLKQGSWIITMLENIRLGVTAMVQRLYPEPVAGFVQGLLLGSKGVQIQPALWEALRRTSTAHLIAVSGYNITIVANAISVFLAWLTVPRKWIWLIASVVIVGFTVFVGAPASAVRAAVMAFLVVVAKRFSRQTSTHIAFALTLAAMLIINPSSLRSDLGFQLSFLAAFGILYVEPFLNRSLRFGPREKTARDEIAGAVRETLAAQCMVFPILLYRFGTMSLLGIAANMFVLPFIPFAMAVGSASIVLGYAFFPLGQIISWSALPIFRGTLWVISFFSSFPIAAFEGIRVSAYAVGAYYACFILWFWYASHRRAHLCVQQ
;
A
#
# COMPACT_ATOMS: atom_id res chain seq x y z
N LEU A 1 0.32 33.59 -10.59
CA LEU A 1 1.49 33.19 -11.37
C LEU A 1 2.04 34.33 -12.25
N GLU A 2 1.19 35.05 -12.98
CA GLU A 2 1.64 36.20 -13.80
C GLU A 2 2.31 37.32 -13.00
N ARG A 3 1.98 37.52 -11.72
CA ARG A 3 2.64 38.49 -10.85
C ARG A 3 3.97 38.00 -10.28
N CYS A 4 4.17 36.68 -10.09
CA CYS A 4 5.45 36.11 -9.67
C CYS A 4 6.50 36.10 -10.79
N CYS A 5 6.09 35.97 -12.05
CA CYS A 5 7.01 36.00 -13.20
C CYS A 5 7.66 37.34 -13.48
N LYS A 6 7.17 38.45 -12.93
CA LYS A 6 7.79 39.78 -13.10
C LYS A 6 9.09 39.98 -12.31
N ASN A 7 9.36 39.16 -11.29
CA ASN A 7 10.52 39.33 -10.38
C ASN A 7 11.48 38.13 -10.34
N THR A 8 11.29 37.12 -11.17
CA THR A 8 12.12 35.88 -11.19
C THR A 8 12.79 35.69 -12.54
N SER A 9 13.98 35.08 -12.56
CA SER A 9 14.69 34.75 -13.80
C SER A 9 13.85 33.87 -14.73
N ALA A 10 14.00 34.01 -16.05
CA ALA A 10 13.25 33.28 -17.07
C ALA A 10 13.27 31.76 -16.86
N SER A 11 14.36 31.18 -16.36
CA SER A 11 14.51 29.79 -16.04
C SER A 11 13.60 29.32 -14.86
N ALA A 12 13.45 30.19 -13.85
CA ALA A 12 12.56 29.91 -12.70
C ALA A 12 11.08 30.02 -13.10
N CYS A 13 10.73 30.91 -14.02
CA CYS A 13 9.37 31.07 -14.55
C CYS A 13 8.97 29.84 -15.38
N VAL A 14 9.82 29.32 -16.25
CA VAL A 14 9.59 28.10 -17.02
C VAL A 14 9.45 26.89 -16.10
N TYR A 15 10.27 26.80 -15.04
CA TYR A 15 10.17 25.73 -14.05
C TYR A 15 8.84 25.76 -13.27
N LEU A 16 8.38 26.95 -12.86
CA LEU A 16 7.12 27.12 -12.15
C LEU A 16 5.91 26.87 -13.06
N GLN A 17 5.99 27.24 -14.31
CA GLN A 17 4.94 27.02 -15.31
C GLN A 17 4.82 25.52 -15.70
N GLY A 18 5.94 24.81 -15.84
CA GLY A 18 5.95 23.34 -16.00
C GLY A 18 5.33 22.63 -14.81
N LYS A 19 5.67 23.04 -13.59
CA LYS A 19 5.13 22.48 -12.36
C LYS A 19 3.63 22.76 -12.17
N SER A 20 3.14 23.91 -12.65
CA SER A 20 1.71 24.25 -12.68
C SER A 20 0.92 23.35 -13.65
N ASN A 21 1.46 23.08 -14.83
CA ASN A 21 0.82 22.23 -15.83
C ASN A 21 0.77 20.76 -15.36
N ASP A 22 1.82 20.27 -14.71
CA ASP A 22 1.86 18.92 -14.14
C ASP A 22 0.87 18.76 -12.98
N MET A 23 0.69 19.79 -12.14
CA MET A 23 -0.33 19.80 -11.09
C MET A 23 -1.74 19.77 -11.67
N VAL A 24 -2.03 20.58 -12.69
CA VAL A 24 -3.34 20.63 -13.35
C VAL A 24 -3.66 19.29 -14.03
N LEU A 25 -2.67 18.66 -14.68
CA LEU A 25 -2.85 17.34 -15.29
C LEU A 25 -3.11 16.24 -14.24
N ALA A 26 -2.43 16.32 -13.11
CA ALA A 26 -2.66 15.43 -11.99
C ALA A 26 -4.07 15.59 -11.41
N ASP A 27 -4.56 16.81 -11.27
CA ASP A 27 -5.91 17.09 -10.76
C ASP A 27 -6.98 16.52 -11.68
N TYR A 28 -6.83 16.65 -13.01
CA TYR A 28 -7.76 16.05 -13.99
C TYR A 28 -7.75 14.52 -13.94
N PHE A 29 -6.58 13.93 -13.80
CA PHE A 29 -6.45 12.48 -13.65
C PHE A 29 -7.09 11.98 -12.35
N PHE A 30 -6.89 12.69 -11.24
CA PHE A 30 -7.53 12.36 -9.96
C PHE A 30 -9.05 12.47 -10.03
N MET A 31 -9.60 13.44 -10.73
CA MET A 31 -11.05 13.57 -10.93
C MET A 31 -11.60 12.40 -11.74
N ALA A 32 -10.96 12.00 -12.84
CA ALA A 32 -11.39 10.84 -13.63
C ALA A 32 -11.34 9.54 -12.79
N LEU A 33 -10.28 9.37 -12.00
CA LEU A 33 -10.11 8.23 -11.12
C LEU A 33 -11.14 8.21 -9.98
N ALA A 34 -11.44 9.36 -9.37
CA ALA A 34 -12.47 9.50 -8.36
C ALA A 34 -13.85 9.12 -8.91
N GLY A 35 -14.14 9.51 -10.16
CA GLY A 35 -15.35 9.09 -10.86
C GLY A 35 -15.43 7.58 -11.06
N CYS A 36 -14.33 6.96 -11.48
CA CYS A 36 -14.25 5.51 -11.63
C CYS A 36 -14.46 4.77 -10.31
N ILE A 37 -13.81 5.22 -9.24
CA ILE A 37 -13.94 4.62 -7.90
C ILE A 37 -15.37 4.78 -7.37
N ALA A 38 -15.94 5.98 -7.46
CA ALA A 38 -17.30 6.26 -7.00
C ALA A 38 -18.33 5.40 -7.75
N SER A 39 -18.20 5.25 -9.07
CA SER A 39 -19.09 4.44 -9.89
C SER A 39 -18.99 2.95 -9.56
N VAL A 40 -17.76 2.43 -9.38
CA VAL A 40 -17.52 1.03 -8.97
C VAL A 40 -18.12 0.78 -7.59
N PHE A 41 -17.95 1.72 -6.65
CA PHE A 41 -18.51 1.61 -5.31
C PHE A 41 -20.05 1.60 -5.35
N ILE A 42 -20.68 2.55 -6.03
CA ILE A 42 -22.15 2.64 -6.16
C ILE A 42 -22.69 1.38 -6.83
N ALA A 43 -22.10 0.93 -7.93
CA ALA A 43 -22.54 -0.27 -8.64
C ALA A 43 -22.34 -1.55 -7.84
N SER A 44 -21.34 -1.60 -6.95
CA SER A 44 -21.12 -2.73 -6.03
C SER A 44 -22.16 -2.78 -4.90
N LEU A 45 -22.77 -1.66 -4.55
CA LEU A 45 -23.81 -1.56 -3.52
C LEU A 45 -25.22 -1.88 -4.02
N ALA A 46 -25.48 -1.60 -5.29
CA ALA A 46 -26.79 -1.82 -5.90
C ALA A 46 -26.68 -2.76 -7.09
N ALA A 47 -27.63 -3.67 -7.25
CA ALA A 47 -27.84 -4.42 -8.50
C ALA A 47 -28.44 -3.48 -9.56
N VAL A 48 -27.65 -2.51 -10.01
CA VAL A 48 -28.10 -1.43 -10.90
C VAL A 48 -28.18 -1.96 -12.32
N LYS A 49 -29.36 -1.88 -12.93
CA LYS A 49 -29.57 -2.25 -14.34
C LYS A 49 -28.84 -1.23 -15.25
N LEU A 50 -28.25 -1.72 -16.33
CA LEU A 50 -27.45 -0.95 -17.30
C LEU A 50 -28.10 0.37 -17.73
N TRP A 51 -29.44 0.43 -17.85
CA TRP A 51 -30.20 1.63 -18.21
C TRP A 51 -30.04 2.79 -17.22
N TRP A 52 -29.97 2.54 -15.94
CA TRP A 52 -29.76 3.58 -14.94
C TRP A 52 -28.34 4.17 -15.01
N ILE A 53 -27.39 3.38 -15.42
CA ILE A 53 -26.00 3.80 -15.63
C ILE A 53 -25.88 4.78 -16.75
N ILE A 54 -26.53 4.46 -17.89
CA ILE A 54 -26.60 5.32 -19.10
C ILE A 54 -27.32 6.61 -18.77
N ALA A 55 -28.49 6.53 -18.10
CA ALA A 55 -29.29 7.69 -17.72
C ALA A 55 -28.53 8.63 -16.77
N PHE A 56 -27.83 8.12 -15.77
CA PHE A 56 -27.00 8.92 -14.85
C PHE A 56 -25.81 9.56 -15.56
N GLY A 57 -25.16 8.85 -16.47
CA GLY A 57 -24.05 9.39 -17.27
C GLY A 57 -24.50 10.54 -18.18
N ILE A 58 -25.64 10.41 -18.89
CA ILE A 58 -26.20 11.45 -19.74
C ILE A 58 -26.68 12.65 -18.90
N PHE A 59 -27.38 12.41 -17.80
CA PHE A 59 -27.87 13.45 -16.89
C PHE A 59 -26.72 14.24 -16.25
N GLY A 60 -25.68 13.56 -15.79
CA GLY A 60 -24.46 14.19 -15.24
C GLY A 60 -23.75 15.03 -16.30
N PHE A 61 -23.64 14.54 -17.55
CA PHE A 61 -23.06 15.28 -18.69
C PHE A 61 -23.85 16.53 -19.02
N CYS A 62 -25.19 16.45 -19.07
CA CYS A 62 -26.06 17.58 -19.34
C CYS A 62 -25.99 18.67 -18.26
N ILE A 63 -26.05 18.28 -16.97
CA ILE A 63 -25.96 19.23 -15.84
C ILE A 63 -24.65 20.01 -15.87
N THR A 64 -23.54 19.35 -16.14
CA THR A 64 -22.23 19.99 -16.13
C THR A 64 -21.94 20.84 -17.35
N SER A 65 -22.52 20.51 -18.49
CA SER A 65 -22.43 21.36 -19.68
C SER A 65 -23.11 22.70 -19.46
N ILE A 66 -24.12 22.75 -18.57
CA ILE A 66 -24.94 23.94 -18.28
C ILE A 66 -24.40 24.73 -17.07
N LEU A 67 -23.99 24.05 -15.99
CA LEU A 67 -23.74 24.68 -14.70
C LEU A 67 -22.26 24.92 -14.37
N CYS A 68 -21.30 24.28 -15.06
CA CYS A 68 -19.89 24.38 -14.69
C CYS A 68 -19.13 25.49 -15.44
N PRO A 69 -18.32 26.34 -14.73
CA PRO A 69 -17.40 27.28 -15.36
C PRO A 69 -16.45 26.55 -16.33
N ARG A 70 -16.06 27.24 -17.43
CA ARG A 70 -15.20 26.67 -18.48
C ARG A 70 -13.94 25.97 -17.95
N THR A 71 -13.39 26.45 -16.84
CA THR A 71 -12.16 25.95 -16.20
C THR A 71 -12.31 24.52 -15.63
N TYR A 72 -13.50 24.14 -15.15
CA TYR A 72 -13.73 22.82 -14.53
C TYR A 72 -14.44 21.83 -15.47
N ARG A 73 -14.83 22.27 -16.67
CA ARG A 73 -15.54 21.41 -17.64
C ARG A 73 -14.76 20.14 -17.96
N TRP A 74 -13.50 20.27 -18.29
CA TRP A 74 -12.66 19.11 -18.67
C TRP A 74 -12.45 18.13 -17.50
N ALA A 75 -12.25 18.64 -16.29
CA ALA A 75 -12.11 17.81 -15.10
C ALA A 75 -13.37 16.96 -14.86
N PHE A 76 -14.54 17.57 -15.04
CA PHE A 76 -15.80 16.87 -14.84
C PHE A 76 -16.15 15.93 -16.00
N ILE A 77 -15.85 16.27 -17.23
CA ILE A 77 -15.98 15.36 -18.38
C ILE A 77 -15.13 14.11 -18.15
N LEU A 78 -13.90 14.25 -17.71
CA LEU A 78 -13.02 13.14 -17.41
C LEU A 78 -13.53 12.31 -16.22
N PHE A 79 -14.12 12.96 -15.21
CA PHE A 79 -14.80 12.27 -14.12
C PHE A 79 -15.96 11.42 -14.62
N CYS A 80 -16.82 11.95 -15.47
CA CYS A 80 -17.95 11.23 -16.06
C CYS A 80 -17.50 10.09 -16.97
N ILE A 81 -16.45 10.30 -17.78
CA ILE A 81 -15.87 9.25 -18.64
C ILE A 81 -15.31 8.12 -17.76
N GLY A 82 -14.57 8.44 -16.70
CA GLY A 82 -14.07 7.46 -15.73
C GLY A 82 -15.22 6.69 -15.05
N ALA A 83 -16.28 7.39 -14.65
CA ALA A 83 -17.46 6.78 -14.06
C ALA A 83 -18.17 5.83 -15.04
N CYS A 84 -18.40 6.26 -16.27
CA CYS A 84 -19.01 5.41 -17.30
C CYS A 84 -18.14 4.18 -17.62
N ALA A 85 -16.83 4.35 -17.73
CA ALA A 85 -15.90 3.24 -17.97
C ALA A 85 -15.92 2.21 -16.83
N GLY A 86 -15.93 2.67 -15.57
CA GLY A 86 -16.04 1.80 -14.39
C GLY A 86 -17.34 1.00 -14.36
N LEU A 87 -18.45 1.66 -14.64
CA LEU A 87 -19.78 1.03 -14.69
C LEU A 87 -19.91 0.05 -15.87
N LEU A 88 -19.42 0.43 -17.04
CA LEU A 88 -19.41 -0.43 -18.23
C LEU A 88 -18.57 -1.70 -17.98
N ARG A 89 -17.45 -1.56 -17.30
CA ARG A 89 -16.59 -2.69 -16.89
C ARG A 89 -17.34 -3.68 -16.00
N ILE A 90 -18.10 -3.20 -15.02
CA ILE A 90 -18.90 -4.06 -14.11
C ILE A 90 -20.04 -4.74 -14.87
N ALA A 91 -20.67 -4.03 -15.82
CA ALA A 91 -21.81 -4.55 -16.58
C ALA A 91 -21.40 -5.60 -17.61
N LEU A 92 -20.23 -5.43 -18.26
CA LEU A 92 -19.80 -6.28 -19.37
C LEU A 92 -18.95 -7.49 -18.91
N PHE A 93 -18.30 -7.41 -17.78
CA PHE A 93 -17.37 -8.43 -17.36
C PHE A 93 -17.69 -8.89 -15.94
N ALA A 94 -18.21 -10.10 -15.80
CA ALA A 94 -18.20 -10.79 -14.51
C ALA A 94 -16.77 -10.80 -13.94
N PRO A 95 -16.59 -10.76 -12.62
CA PRO A 95 -15.26 -10.77 -12.00
C PRO A 95 -14.56 -12.10 -12.26
N THR A 96 -13.92 -12.19 -13.41
CA THR A 96 -13.05 -13.33 -13.72
C THR A 96 -11.65 -12.94 -13.35
N PHE A 97 -11.18 -13.48 -12.24
CA PHE A 97 -9.77 -13.53 -11.90
C PHE A 97 -9.05 -14.36 -12.98
N ILE A 98 -8.52 -13.69 -14.00
CA ILE A 98 -7.77 -14.33 -15.11
C ILE A 98 -6.32 -14.63 -14.67
N PHE A 99 -5.99 -14.54 -13.41
CA PHE A 99 -4.65 -14.94 -12.96
C PHE A 99 -4.65 -16.41 -12.53
N LEU A 100 -4.15 -17.23 -13.45
CA LEU A 100 -3.79 -18.64 -13.26
C LEU A 100 -4.98 -19.53 -12.87
N LYS A 101 -5.57 -20.14 -13.87
CA LYS A 101 -6.54 -21.24 -13.71
C LYS A 101 -5.97 -22.26 -12.72
N GLN A 102 -6.69 -22.55 -11.63
CA GLN A 102 -6.35 -23.66 -10.73
C GLN A 102 -6.08 -24.91 -11.56
N GLY A 103 -4.91 -25.54 -11.37
CA GLY A 103 -4.47 -26.69 -12.16
C GLY A 103 -3.42 -26.38 -13.23
N SER A 104 -2.93 -25.11 -13.36
CA SER A 104 -1.79 -24.86 -14.24
C SER A 104 -0.51 -25.43 -13.57
N TRP A 105 0.36 -26.06 -14.39
CA TRP A 105 1.63 -26.61 -13.93
C TRP A 105 2.49 -25.62 -13.14
N ILE A 106 2.40 -24.32 -13.48
CA ILE A 106 3.10 -23.24 -12.78
C ILE A 106 2.62 -23.12 -11.32
N ILE A 107 1.31 -23.18 -11.07
CA ILE A 107 0.76 -23.10 -9.71
C ILE A 107 1.22 -24.31 -8.90
N THR A 108 1.12 -25.50 -9.48
CA THR A 108 1.57 -26.73 -8.79
C THR A 108 3.05 -26.70 -8.48
N MET A 109 3.87 -26.18 -9.40
CA MET A 109 5.31 -25.98 -9.17
C MET A 109 5.56 -24.99 -8.03
N LEU A 110 4.88 -23.86 -8.01
CA LEU A 110 5.02 -22.85 -6.94
C LEU A 110 4.55 -23.37 -5.59
N GLU A 111 3.47 -24.16 -5.55
CA GLU A 111 2.99 -24.82 -4.33
C GLU A 111 4.01 -25.84 -3.81
N ASN A 112 4.61 -26.64 -4.69
CA ASN A 112 5.66 -27.58 -4.30
C ASN A 112 6.90 -26.87 -3.74
N ILE A 113 7.33 -25.77 -4.37
CA ILE A 113 8.44 -24.93 -3.85
C ILE A 113 8.05 -24.37 -2.47
N ARG A 114 6.84 -23.88 -2.31
CA ARG A 114 6.33 -23.34 -1.05
C ARG A 114 6.31 -24.39 0.06
N LEU A 115 5.84 -25.60 -0.22
CA LEU A 115 5.87 -26.72 0.71
C LEU A 115 7.30 -27.09 1.10
N GLY A 116 8.22 -27.13 0.13
CA GLY A 116 9.63 -27.36 0.38
C GLY A 116 10.24 -26.29 1.32
N VAL A 117 9.98 -25.00 1.03
CA VAL A 117 10.42 -23.90 1.89
C VAL A 117 9.84 -24.03 3.31
N THR A 118 8.55 -24.34 3.43
CA THR A 118 7.90 -24.57 4.72
C THR A 118 8.58 -25.68 5.52
N ALA A 119 8.85 -26.83 4.88
CA ALA A 119 9.55 -27.95 5.51
C ALA A 119 10.98 -27.58 5.93
N MET A 120 11.69 -26.81 5.10
CA MET A 120 13.05 -26.33 5.45
C MET A 120 13.03 -25.40 6.66
N VAL A 121 12.07 -24.44 6.72
CA VAL A 121 11.92 -23.54 7.87
C VAL A 121 11.65 -24.32 9.16
N GLN A 122 10.79 -25.34 9.10
CA GLN A 122 10.48 -26.19 10.27
C GLN A 122 11.69 -27.01 10.75
N ARG A 123 12.61 -27.34 9.85
CA ARG A 123 13.88 -28.00 10.24
C ARG A 123 14.91 -27.05 10.83
N LEU A 124 14.94 -25.79 10.37
CA LEU A 124 15.93 -24.79 10.77
C LEU A 124 15.52 -24.04 12.04
N TYR A 125 14.23 -23.86 12.28
CA TYR A 125 13.73 -23.01 13.37
C TYR A 125 12.75 -23.76 14.27
N PRO A 126 12.85 -23.61 15.61
CA PRO A 126 11.86 -24.15 16.54
C PRO A 126 10.59 -23.30 16.53
N GLU A 127 9.45 -23.91 16.90
CA GLU A 127 8.22 -23.15 17.17
C GLU A 127 8.38 -22.28 18.45
N PRO A 128 7.76 -21.09 18.50
CA PRO A 128 6.88 -20.44 17.52
C PRO A 128 7.62 -19.65 16.44
N VAL A 129 8.95 -19.64 16.43
CA VAL A 129 9.77 -18.88 15.47
C VAL A 129 9.54 -19.38 14.04
N ALA A 130 9.41 -20.70 13.84
CA ALA A 130 9.18 -21.28 12.52
C ALA A 130 7.90 -20.73 11.88
N GLY A 131 6.78 -20.69 12.60
CA GLY A 131 5.52 -20.11 12.13
C GLY A 131 5.65 -18.62 11.81
N PHE A 132 6.41 -17.86 12.61
CA PHE A 132 6.65 -16.44 12.35
C PHE A 132 7.48 -16.22 11.09
N VAL A 133 8.58 -16.96 10.90
CA VAL A 133 9.44 -16.90 9.71
C VAL A 133 8.66 -17.28 8.45
N GLN A 134 7.87 -18.36 8.51
CA GLN A 134 6.99 -18.74 7.41
C GLN A 134 6.00 -17.64 7.05
N GLY A 135 5.33 -17.06 8.05
CA GLY A 135 4.41 -15.94 7.85
C GLY A 135 5.08 -14.73 7.21
N LEU A 136 6.29 -14.39 7.66
CA LEU A 136 7.05 -13.24 7.18
C LEU A 136 7.52 -13.40 5.72
N LEU A 137 7.94 -14.61 5.33
CA LEU A 137 8.51 -14.89 4.00
C LEU A 137 7.49 -15.40 2.98
N LEU A 138 6.52 -16.22 3.41
CA LEU A 138 5.54 -16.86 2.54
C LEU A 138 4.14 -16.22 2.62
N GLY A 139 3.93 -15.37 3.64
CA GLY A 139 2.62 -14.78 3.92
C GLY A 139 1.70 -15.72 4.71
N SER A 140 0.51 -15.21 5.06
CA SER A 140 -0.44 -15.94 5.92
C SER A 140 -1.17 -17.10 5.25
N LYS A 141 -1.17 -17.20 3.92
CA LYS A 141 -1.87 -18.29 3.22
C LYS A 141 -1.16 -19.62 3.40
N GLY A 142 -1.86 -20.59 4.03
CA GLY A 142 -1.35 -21.95 4.21
C GLY A 142 -0.24 -22.11 5.25
N VAL A 143 0.01 -21.09 6.08
CA VAL A 143 0.95 -21.14 7.21
C VAL A 143 0.17 -21.43 8.47
N GLN A 144 0.59 -22.45 9.21
CA GLN A 144 0.04 -22.77 10.53
C GLN A 144 0.75 -21.93 11.58
N ILE A 145 0.09 -20.89 12.04
CA ILE A 145 0.59 -20.01 13.10
C ILE A 145 -0.09 -20.44 14.40
N GLN A 146 0.69 -20.59 15.46
CA GLN A 146 0.14 -20.92 16.77
C GLN A 146 -0.93 -19.89 17.18
N PRO A 147 -2.10 -20.31 17.71
CA PRO A 147 -3.17 -19.39 18.09
C PRO A 147 -2.73 -18.29 19.06
N ALA A 148 -1.86 -18.63 20.02
CA ALA A 148 -1.32 -17.67 20.97
C ALA A 148 -0.47 -16.57 20.29
N LEU A 149 0.35 -16.94 19.31
CA LEU A 149 1.13 -15.99 18.52
C LEU A 149 0.22 -15.11 17.65
N TRP A 150 -0.78 -15.72 17.01
CA TRP A 150 -1.74 -14.97 16.20
C TRP A 150 -2.49 -13.92 17.02
N GLU A 151 -2.92 -14.31 18.22
CA GLU A 151 -3.59 -13.39 19.15
C GLU A 151 -2.68 -12.25 19.59
N ALA A 152 -1.42 -12.54 19.93
CA ALA A 152 -0.43 -11.52 20.31
C ALA A 152 -0.19 -10.52 19.15
N LEU A 153 -0.08 -10.99 17.91
CA LEU A 153 0.06 -10.17 16.71
C LEU A 153 -1.16 -9.30 16.46
N ARG A 154 -2.36 -9.83 16.68
CA ARG A 154 -3.63 -9.10 16.55
C ARG A 154 -3.73 -7.98 17.59
N ARG A 155 -3.46 -8.30 18.86
CA ARG A 155 -3.52 -7.34 19.98
C ARG A 155 -2.51 -6.21 19.86
N THR A 156 -1.36 -6.45 19.25
CA THR A 156 -0.31 -5.44 18.99
C THR A 156 -0.41 -4.79 17.62
N SER A 157 -1.48 -5.05 16.83
CA SER A 157 -1.64 -4.54 15.46
C SER A 157 -0.46 -4.86 14.52
N THR A 158 0.33 -5.90 14.84
CA THR A 158 1.48 -6.36 14.05
C THR A 158 1.15 -7.52 13.11
N ALA A 159 -0.11 -7.97 13.06
CA ALA A 159 -0.58 -9.04 12.18
C ALA A 159 -0.29 -8.76 10.68
N HIS A 160 -0.18 -7.49 10.29
CA HIS A 160 0.19 -7.08 8.93
C HIS A 160 1.61 -7.48 8.51
N LEU A 161 2.50 -7.84 9.46
CA LEU A 161 3.85 -8.33 9.18
C LEU A 161 3.82 -9.73 8.54
N ILE A 162 2.87 -10.56 8.98
CA ILE A 162 2.64 -11.92 8.44
C ILE A 162 1.84 -11.87 7.13
N ALA A 163 0.98 -10.89 6.97
CA ALA A 163 0.38 -10.60 5.67
C ALA A 163 1.43 -9.86 4.83
N VAL A 164 1.99 -10.53 3.81
CA VAL A 164 3.01 -9.89 2.96
C VAL A 164 2.60 -8.49 2.55
N SER A 165 3.34 -7.52 3.05
CA SER A 165 3.08 -6.10 2.87
C SER A 165 3.87 -5.53 1.69
N GLY A 166 3.52 -4.31 1.27
CA GLY A 166 4.31 -3.58 0.29
C GLY A 166 5.75 -3.35 0.75
N TYR A 167 5.97 -3.26 2.07
CA TYR A 167 7.30 -3.14 2.66
C TYR A 167 8.18 -4.37 2.37
N ASN A 168 7.63 -5.59 2.50
CA ASN A 168 8.34 -6.83 2.20
C ASN A 168 8.76 -6.89 0.72
N ILE A 169 7.89 -6.46 -0.20
CA ILE A 169 8.22 -6.35 -1.64
C ILE A 169 9.38 -5.38 -1.87
N THR A 170 9.37 -4.23 -1.18
CA THR A 170 10.45 -3.24 -1.28
C THR A 170 11.77 -3.79 -0.75
N ILE A 171 11.77 -4.55 0.34
CA ILE A 171 12.97 -5.21 0.88
C ILE A 171 13.54 -6.17 -0.16
N VAL A 172 12.70 -7.03 -0.73
CA VAL A 172 13.13 -8.01 -1.77
C VAL A 172 13.67 -7.29 -3.00
N ALA A 173 12.98 -6.25 -3.48
CA ALA A 173 13.41 -5.45 -4.63
C ALA A 173 14.79 -4.80 -4.40
N ASN A 174 15.00 -4.21 -3.22
CA ASN A 174 16.26 -3.59 -2.84
C ASN A 174 17.38 -4.64 -2.69
N ALA A 175 17.11 -5.75 -2.01
CA ALA A 175 18.08 -6.83 -1.83
C ALA A 175 18.58 -7.37 -3.18
N ILE A 176 17.65 -7.63 -4.12
CA ILE A 176 18.01 -8.10 -5.47
C ILE A 176 18.77 -7.04 -6.23
N SER A 177 18.35 -5.76 -6.16
CA SER A 177 19.03 -4.68 -6.85
C SER A 177 20.48 -4.50 -6.37
N VAL A 178 20.70 -4.58 -5.05
CA VAL A 178 22.03 -4.54 -4.43
C VAL A 178 22.86 -5.75 -4.84
N PHE A 179 22.30 -6.95 -4.79
CA PHE A 179 22.96 -8.19 -5.18
C PHE A 179 23.40 -8.16 -6.66
N LEU A 180 22.52 -7.74 -7.58
CA LEU A 180 22.86 -7.61 -8.99
C LEU A 180 23.89 -6.50 -9.25
N ALA A 181 23.87 -5.41 -8.49
CA ALA A 181 24.87 -4.37 -8.57
C ALA A 181 26.25 -4.88 -8.09
N TRP A 182 26.26 -5.71 -7.03
CA TRP A 182 27.47 -6.38 -6.54
C TRP A 182 28.06 -7.36 -7.59
N LEU A 183 27.18 -8.04 -8.36
CA LEU A 183 27.59 -8.87 -9.51
C LEU A 183 27.97 -8.05 -10.75
N THR A 184 28.11 -6.72 -10.63
CA THR A 184 28.47 -5.81 -11.72
C THR A 184 27.53 -5.85 -12.94
N VAL A 185 26.30 -6.30 -12.76
CA VAL A 185 25.28 -6.33 -13.82
C VAL A 185 24.96 -4.90 -14.28
N PRO A 186 24.97 -4.62 -15.61
CA PRO A 186 24.63 -3.29 -16.12
C PRO A 186 23.26 -2.81 -15.66
N ARG A 187 23.14 -1.53 -15.27
CA ARG A 187 21.91 -0.93 -14.71
C ARG A 187 20.65 -1.22 -15.53
N LYS A 188 20.78 -1.28 -16.87
CA LYS A 188 19.67 -1.59 -17.77
C LYS A 188 19.05 -2.97 -17.55
N TRP A 189 19.82 -3.95 -17.09
CA TRP A 189 19.35 -5.31 -16.79
C TRP A 189 18.88 -5.46 -15.35
N ILE A 190 19.48 -4.71 -14.40
CA ILE A 190 19.08 -4.76 -12.99
C ILE A 190 17.58 -4.48 -12.86
N TRP A 191 17.09 -3.44 -13.55
CA TRP A 191 15.67 -3.08 -13.47
C TRP A 191 14.74 -4.16 -14.04
N LEU A 192 15.14 -4.76 -15.15
CA LEU A 192 14.35 -5.82 -15.78
C LEU A 192 14.29 -7.05 -14.88
N ILE A 193 15.46 -7.52 -14.41
CA ILE A 193 15.55 -8.68 -13.52
C ILE A 193 14.80 -8.44 -12.22
N ALA A 194 14.99 -7.27 -11.58
CA ALA A 194 14.26 -6.92 -10.37
C ALA A 194 12.74 -6.93 -10.59
N SER A 195 12.26 -6.41 -11.72
CA SER A 195 10.81 -6.44 -12.03
C SER A 195 10.29 -7.86 -12.20
N VAL A 196 11.01 -8.73 -12.89
CA VAL A 196 10.64 -10.14 -13.07
C VAL A 196 10.59 -10.86 -11.71
N VAL A 197 11.60 -10.62 -10.87
CA VAL A 197 11.64 -11.24 -9.53
C VAL A 197 10.54 -10.71 -8.62
N ILE A 198 10.23 -9.41 -8.65
CA ILE A 198 9.11 -8.84 -7.88
C ILE A 198 7.78 -9.49 -8.29
N VAL A 199 7.54 -9.62 -9.59
CA VAL A 199 6.32 -10.28 -10.11
C VAL A 199 6.31 -11.75 -9.69
N GLY A 200 7.41 -12.48 -9.89
CA GLY A 200 7.56 -13.88 -9.48
C GLY A 200 7.33 -14.07 -7.98
N PHE A 201 7.91 -13.22 -7.13
CA PHE A 201 7.73 -13.25 -5.70
C PHE A 201 6.27 -12.94 -5.31
N THR A 202 5.63 -11.97 -5.97
CA THR A 202 4.22 -11.64 -5.73
C THR A 202 3.30 -12.83 -6.02
N VAL A 203 3.54 -13.53 -7.13
CA VAL A 203 2.81 -14.75 -7.49
C VAL A 203 3.10 -15.88 -6.50
N PHE A 204 4.36 -16.08 -6.13
CA PHE A 204 4.82 -17.08 -5.17
C PHE A 204 4.14 -16.95 -3.80
N VAL A 205 3.96 -15.73 -3.31
CA VAL A 205 3.27 -15.44 -2.03
C VAL A 205 1.74 -15.60 -2.16
N GLY A 206 1.21 -15.86 -3.35
CA GLY A 206 -0.23 -16.03 -3.61
C GLY A 206 -0.96 -14.73 -3.95
N ALA A 207 -0.23 -13.75 -4.47
CA ALA A 207 -0.73 -12.48 -5.00
C ALA A 207 -1.74 -11.74 -4.08
N PRO A 208 -1.45 -11.51 -2.77
CA PRO A 208 -2.32 -10.69 -1.95
C PRO A 208 -2.37 -9.26 -2.51
N ALA A 209 -3.50 -8.57 -2.35
CA ALA A 209 -3.73 -7.25 -2.94
C ALA A 209 -2.64 -6.22 -2.56
N SER A 210 -2.12 -6.29 -1.33
CA SER A 210 -1.02 -5.44 -0.85
C SER A 210 0.28 -5.65 -1.63
N ALA A 211 0.62 -6.91 -1.93
CA ALA A 211 1.81 -7.26 -2.72
C ALA A 211 1.63 -6.88 -4.19
N VAL A 212 0.44 -7.15 -4.78
CA VAL A 212 0.13 -6.76 -6.16
C VAL A 212 0.24 -5.24 -6.32
N ARG A 213 -0.33 -4.46 -5.40
CA ARG A 213 -0.20 -3.00 -5.40
C ARG A 213 1.26 -2.57 -5.39
N ALA A 214 2.07 -3.11 -4.49
CA ALA A 214 3.48 -2.74 -4.38
C ALA A 214 4.27 -3.14 -5.64
N ALA A 215 4.00 -4.32 -6.20
CA ALA A 215 4.63 -4.78 -7.44
C ALA A 215 4.29 -3.88 -8.63
N VAL A 216 3.02 -3.49 -8.79
CA VAL A 216 2.60 -2.58 -9.86
C VAL A 216 3.23 -1.19 -9.68
N MET A 217 3.22 -0.64 -8.46
CA MET A 217 3.88 0.65 -8.18
C MET A 217 5.38 0.58 -8.45
N ALA A 218 6.06 -0.48 -8.01
CA ALA A 218 7.50 -0.68 -8.28
C ALA A 218 7.76 -0.78 -9.78
N PHE A 219 6.94 -1.53 -10.52
CA PHE A 219 7.04 -1.63 -11.97
C PHE A 219 6.87 -0.27 -12.66
N LEU A 220 5.87 0.53 -12.27
CA LEU A 220 5.66 1.87 -12.82
C LEU A 220 6.86 2.80 -12.57
N VAL A 221 7.47 2.72 -11.38
CA VAL A 221 8.70 3.47 -11.05
C VAL A 221 9.86 3.05 -11.96
N VAL A 222 10.00 1.76 -12.20
CA VAL A 222 11.01 1.21 -13.11
C VAL A 222 10.82 1.71 -14.54
N VAL A 223 9.59 1.62 -15.04
CA VAL A 223 9.25 2.08 -16.40
C VAL A 223 9.52 3.57 -16.55
N ALA A 224 9.11 4.39 -15.59
CA ALA A 224 9.33 5.84 -15.67
C ALA A 224 10.84 6.19 -15.65
N LYS A 225 11.65 5.52 -14.83
CA LYS A 225 13.11 5.69 -14.83
C LYS A 225 13.73 5.29 -16.18
N ARG A 226 13.19 4.25 -16.85
CA ARG A 226 13.67 3.83 -18.18
C ARG A 226 13.44 4.90 -19.24
N PHE A 227 12.35 5.65 -19.14
CA PHE A 227 12.02 6.74 -20.05
C PHE A 227 12.53 8.12 -19.58
N SER A 228 13.46 8.15 -18.62
CA SER A 228 14.01 9.40 -18.04
C SER A 228 12.93 10.37 -17.53
N ARG A 229 11.78 9.83 -17.13
CA ARG A 229 10.67 10.62 -16.56
C ARG A 229 10.79 10.68 -15.05
N GLN A 230 10.47 11.84 -14.47
CA GLN A 230 10.33 11.96 -13.02
C GLN A 230 9.12 11.14 -12.57
N THR A 231 9.34 10.26 -11.58
CA THR A 231 8.27 9.47 -10.99
C THR A 231 7.54 10.29 -9.94
N SER A 232 6.27 10.57 -10.17
CA SER A 232 5.38 11.05 -9.13
C SER A 232 4.75 9.83 -8.42
N THR A 233 4.98 9.71 -7.12
CA THR A 233 4.39 8.63 -6.31
C THR A 233 2.86 8.72 -6.32
N HIS A 234 2.30 9.92 -6.41
CA HIS A 234 0.86 10.14 -6.52
C HIS A 234 0.28 9.54 -7.80
N ILE A 235 0.94 9.76 -8.95
CA ILE A 235 0.52 9.20 -10.24
C ILE A 235 0.65 7.67 -10.22
N ALA A 236 1.76 7.14 -9.70
CA ALA A 236 1.94 5.69 -9.59
C ALA A 236 0.86 5.05 -8.69
N PHE A 237 0.52 5.69 -7.57
CA PHE A 237 -0.56 5.27 -6.68
C PHE A 237 -1.91 5.24 -7.41
N ALA A 238 -2.26 6.33 -8.10
CA ALA A 238 -3.51 6.48 -8.81
C ALA A 238 -3.65 5.48 -9.98
N LEU A 239 -2.59 5.30 -10.78
CA LEU A 239 -2.56 4.31 -11.86
C LEU A 239 -2.69 2.87 -11.33
N THR A 240 -2.04 2.57 -10.21
CA THR A 240 -2.14 1.25 -9.59
C THR A 240 -3.55 0.98 -9.10
N LEU A 241 -4.18 1.95 -8.45
CA LEU A 241 -5.57 1.85 -8.00
C LEU A 241 -6.51 1.61 -9.19
N ALA A 242 -6.36 2.40 -10.26
CA ALA A 242 -7.15 2.23 -11.49
C ALA A 242 -6.94 0.85 -12.11
N ALA A 243 -5.70 0.40 -12.27
CA ALA A 243 -5.38 -0.89 -12.86
C ALA A 243 -6.00 -2.05 -12.05
N MET A 244 -5.87 -2.02 -10.72
CA MET A 244 -6.43 -3.07 -9.87
C MET A 244 -7.96 -3.08 -9.90
N LEU A 245 -8.62 -1.92 -9.94
CA LEU A 245 -10.07 -1.82 -10.05
C LEU A 245 -10.58 -2.24 -11.44
N ILE A 246 -9.83 -1.98 -12.50
CA ILE A 246 -10.16 -2.47 -13.86
C ILE A 246 -10.07 -4.00 -13.90
N ILE A 247 -9.08 -4.60 -13.25
CA ILE A 247 -8.91 -6.05 -13.20
C ILE A 247 -10.01 -6.70 -12.34
N ASN A 248 -10.22 -6.18 -11.12
CA ASN A 248 -11.20 -6.73 -10.19
C ASN A 248 -11.95 -5.62 -9.43
N PRO A 249 -13.08 -5.16 -9.97
CA PRO A 249 -13.89 -4.11 -9.32
C PRO A 249 -14.43 -4.50 -7.94
N SER A 250 -14.69 -5.81 -7.73
CA SER A 250 -15.23 -6.30 -6.46
C SER A 250 -14.25 -6.18 -5.28
N SER A 251 -12.94 -6.03 -5.56
CA SER A 251 -11.91 -5.87 -4.52
C SER A 251 -12.19 -4.66 -3.61
N LEU A 252 -12.81 -3.62 -4.14
CA LEU A 252 -13.17 -2.44 -3.35
C LEU A 252 -14.13 -2.78 -2.20
N ARG A 253 -15.02 -3.76 -2.37
CA ARG A 253 -16.02 -4.17 -1.37
C ARG A 253 -15.62 -5.40 -0.58
N SER A 254 -15.08 -6.40 -1.26
CA SER A 254 -14.89 -7.74 -0.69
C SER A 254 -13.47 -8.00 -0.16
N ASP A 255 -12.46 -7.29 -0.65
CA ASP A 255 -11.06 -7.52 -0.30
C ASP A 255 -10.57 -6.52 0.75
N LEU A 256 -10.51 -6.97 2.01
CA LEU A 256 -9.99 -6.17 3.11
C LEU A 256 -8.52 -5.81 2.91
N GLY A 257 -7.71 -6.71 2.36
CA GLY A 257 -6.31 -6.45 2.08
C GLY A 257 -6.14 -5.30 1.08
N PHE A 258 -7.01 -5.24 0.06
CA PHE A 258 -7.07 -4.12 -0.87
C PHE A 258 -7.44 -2.81 -0.14
N GLN A 259 -8.54 -2.79 0.61
CA GLN A 259 -9.03 -1.60 1.32
C GLN A 259 -7.99 -1.05 2.28
N LEU A 260 -7.47 -1.89 3.17
CA LEU A 260 -6.49 -1.49 4.17
C LEU A 260 -5.17 -1.00 3.54
N SER A 261 -4.73 -1.68 2.49
CA SER A 261 -3.49 -1.34 1.80
C SER A 261 -3.55 0.01 1.09
N PHE A 262 -4.66 0.31 0.39
CA PHE A 262 -4.83 1.60 -0.29
C PHE A 262 -5.10 2.74 0.69
N LEU A 263 -5.87 2.52 1.75
CA LEU A 263 -6.08 3.52 2.80
C LEU A 263 -4.80 3.85 3.55
N ALA A 264 -3.99 2.86 3.91
CA ALA A 264 -2.69 3.09 4.54
C ALA A 264 -1.77 3.92 3.64
N ALA A 265 -1.68 3.56 2.35
CA ALA A 265 -0.87 4.31 1.39
C ALA A 265 -1.41 5.74 1.18
N PHE A 266 -2.72 5.93 1.13
CA PHE A 266 -3.34 7.25 1.09
C PHE A 266 -2.97 8.07 2.32
N GLY A 267 -3.02 7.47 3.51
CA GLY A 267 -2.58 8.10 4.75
C GLY A 267 -1.14 8.59 4.67
N ILE A 268 -0.22 7.73 4.25
CA ILE A 268 1.20 8.09 4.13
C ILE A 268 1.42 9.17 3.06
N LEU A 269 0.73 9.10 1.93
CA LEU A 269 0.96 10.04 0.82
C LEU A 269 0.35 11.43 1.05
N TYR A 270 -0.79 11.52 1.73
CA TYR A 270 -1.56 12.76 1.84
C TYR A 270 -1.67 13.28 3.27
N VAL A 271 -1.79 12.40 4.27
CA VAL A 271 -1.97 12.78 5.68
C VAL A 271 -0.64 13.04 6.36
N GLU A 272 0.38 12.20 6.14
CA GLU A 272 1.71 12.40 6.73
C GLU A 272 2.33 13.76 6.39
N PRO A 273 2.38 14.21 5.12
CA PRO A 273 2.92 15.53 4.78
C PRO A 273 2.15 16.67 5.44
N PHE A 274 0.84 16.48 5.70
CA PHE A 274 0.04 17.44 6.43
C PHE A 274 0.43 17.47 7.91
N LEU A 275 0.60 16.32 8.56
CA LEU A 275 1.05 16.21 9.94
C LEU A 275 2.45 16.79 10.13
N ASN A 276 3.37 16.49 9.21
CA ASN A 276 4.74 17.00 9.25
C ASN A 276 4.80 18.53 9.24
N ARG A 277 4.02 19.17 8.36
CA ARG A 277 3.94 20.64 8.27
C ARG A 277 3.26 21.29 9.48
N SER A 278 2.24 20.62 10.03
CA SER A 278 1.49 21.15 11.18
C SER A 278 2.29 21.14 12.48
N LEU A 279 3.17 20.16 12.64
CA LEU A 279 4.02 20.00 13.84
C LEU A 279 5.31 20.82 13.79
N ARG A 280 5.51 21.66 12.77
CA ARG A 280 6.66 22.59 12.61
C ARG A 280 8.04 21.93 12.86
N PHE A 281 8.25 20.74 12.40
CA PHE A 281 9.58 20.16 12.30
C PHE A 281 10.21 20.71 11.02
N GLY A 282 10.91 21.85 11.14
CA GLY A 282 11.64 22.49 10.04
C GLY A 282 12.75 21.57 9.49
N PRO A 283 13.35 21.91 8.33
CA PRO A 283 14.48 21.19 7.79
C PRO A 283 15.66 21.35 8.76
N ARG A 284 15.87 20.37 9.61
CA ARG A 284 17.07 20.18 10.44
C ARG A 284 17.91 19.06 9.84
N GLU A 285 19.19 19.10 10.10
CA GLU A 285 20.12 18.01 9.79
C GLU A 285 19.48 16.67 10.19
N LYS A 286 19.56 15.67 9.31
CA LYS A 286 18.97 14.33 9.51
C LYS A 286 19.56 13.68 10.73
N THR A 287 18.93 13.89 11.84
CA THR A 287 19.28 13.26 13.12
C THR A 287 18.47 11.96 13.27
N ALA A 288 18.99 10.96 13.94
CA ALA A 288 18.26 9.72 14.27
C ALA A 288 16.88 9.99 14.90
N ARG A 289 16.76 11.10 15.64
CA ARG A 289 15.49 11.57 16.21
C ARG A 289 14.46 11.96 15.16
N ASP A 290 14.90 12.52 14.02
CA ASP A 290 14.01 12.94 12.93
C ASP A 290 13.52 11.71 12.14
N GLU A 291 14.33 10.68 12.00
CA GLU A 291 13.93 9.39 11.41
C GLU A 291 12.88 8.68 12.25
N ILE A 292 13.07 8.64 13.57
CA ILE A 292 12.09 8.07 14.51
C ILE A 292 10.77 8.86 14.45
N ALA A 293 10.85 10.19 14.50
CA ALA A 293 9.68 11.05 14.39
C ALA A 293 8.97 10.89 13.04
N GLY A 294 9.71 10.66 11.96
CA GLY A 294 9.19 10.32 10.63
C GLY A 294 8.40 9.02 10.65
N ALA A 295 9.00 7.95 11.16
CA ALA A 295 8.36 6.63 11.26
C ALA A 295 7.07 6.66 12.12
N VAL A 296 7.07 7.43 13.22
CA VAL A 296 5.88 7.62 14.06
C VAL A 296 4.78 8.37 13.29
N ARG A 297 5.11 9.44 12.54
CA ARG A 297 4.13 10.18 11.73
C ARG A 297 3.53 9.33 10.62
N GLU A 298 4.36 8.56 9.90
CA GLU A 298 3.90 7.62 8.87
C GLU A 298 2.94 6.59 9.46
N THR A 299 3.28 6.01 10.60
CA THR A 299 2.44 5.04 11.30
C THR A 299 1.11 5.67 11.74
N LEU A 300 1.14 6.87 12.32
CA LEU A 300 -0.07 7.60 12.74
C LEU A 300 -0.95 7.94 11.54
N ALA A 301 -0.37 8.43 10.45
CA ALA A 301 -1.09 8.78 9.24
C ALA A 301 -1.78 7.55 8.61
N ALA A 302 -1.07 6.44 8.52
CA ALA A 302 -1.62 5.19 8.02
C ALA A 302 -2.73 4.66 8.94
N GLN A 303 -2.51 4.64 10.26
CA GLN A 303 -3.50 4.16 11.22
C GLN A 303 -4.77 5.02 11.23
N CYS A 304 -4.64 6.35 11.14
CA CYS A 304 -5.78 7.24 11.07
C CYS A 304 -6.74 6.87 9.94
N MET A 305 -6.19 6.49 8.78
CA MET A 305 -7.00 6.10 7.62
C MET A 305 -7.53 4.67 7.70
N VAL A 306 -6.79 3.74 8.30
CA VAL A 306 -7.13 2.31 8.35
C VAL A 306 -8.05 1.97 9.53
N PHE A 307 -7.92 2.71 10.61
CA PHE A 307 -8.57 2.48 11.89
C PHE A 307 -10.10 2.28 11.83
N PRO A 308 -10.89 3.12 11.13
CA PRO A 308 -12.35 2.95 11.12
C PRO A 308 -12.79 1.61 10.50
N ILE A 309 -12.09 1.15 9.46
CA ILE A 309 -12.41 -0.14 8.83
C ILE A 309 -11.96 -1.30 9.71
N LEU A 310 -10.81 -1.21 10.36
CA LEU A 310 -10.36 -2.24 11.31
C LEU A 310 -11.37 -2.39 12.46
N LEU A 311 -11.81 -1.28 13.01
CA LEU A 311 -12.78 -1.27 14.08
C LEU A 311 -14.14 -1.86 13.65
N TYR A 312 -14.59 -1.52 12.44
CA TYR A 312 -15.82 -2.06 11.88
C TYR A 312 -15.75 -3.56 11.61
N ARG A 313 -14.62 -4.05 11.10
CA ARG A 313 -14.47 -5.44 10.66
C ARG A 313 -14.05 -6.39 11.78
N PHE A 314 -13.18 -5.95 12.65
CA PHE A 314 -12.59 -6.80 13.69
C PHE A 314 -13.08 -6.45 15.11
N GLY A 315 -13.66 -5.26 15.29
CA GLY A 315 -14.11 -4.82 16.61
C GLY A 315 -12.98 -4.67 17.63
N THR A 316 -11.74 -4.56 17.17
CA THR A 316 -10.55 -4.47 18.01
C THR A 316 -9.77 -3.20 17.72
N MET A 317 -9.34 -2.54 18.78
CA MET A 317 -8.50 -1.35 18.74
C MET A 317 -7.22 -1.61 19.51
N SER A 318 -6.07 -1.56 18.83
CA SER A 318 -4.77 -1.68 19.49
C SER A 318 -4.20 -0.30 19.79
N LEU A 319 -4.06 0.01 21.07
CA LEU A 319 -3.41 1.27 21.50
C LEU A 319 -1.89 1.17 21.51
N LEU A 320 -1.36 0.01 21.89
CA LEU A 320 0.08 -0.20 21.94
C LEU A 320 0.69 -0.62 20.60
N GLY A 321 -0.13 -0.73 19.55
CA GLY A 321 0.33 -1.12 18.22
C GLY A 321 1.36 -0.16 17.61
N ILE A 322 1.27 1.14 17.90
CA ILE A 322 2.26 2.13 17.46
C ILE A 322 3.62 1.84 18.12
N ALA A 323 3.61 1.64 19.43
CA ALA A 323 4.82 1.34 20.18
C ALA A 323 5.42 -0.01 19.73
N ALA A 324 4.61 -1.06 19.62
CA ALA A 324 5.07 -2.36 19.15
C ALA A 324 5.69 -2.29 17.76
N ASN A 325 5.05 -1.58 16.82
CA ASN A 325 5.55 -1.39 15.47
C ASN A 325 6.88 -0.63 15.45
N MET A 326 7.04 0.39 16.27
CA MET A 326 8.27 1.16 16.37
C MET A 326 9.47 0.30 16.76
N PHE A 327 9.27 -0.69 17.65
CA PHE A 327 10.33 -1.60 18.07
C PHE A 327 10.53 -2.78 17.10
N VAL A 328 9.48 -3.26 16.44
CA VAL A 328 9.53 -4.47 15.61
C VAL A 328 9.97 -4.15 14.17
N LEU A 329 9.40 -3.09 13.54
CA LEU A 329 9.63 -2.79 12.11
C LEU A 329 11.11 -2.63 11.71
N PRO A 330 12.00 -2.00 12.50
CA PRO A 330 13.40 -1.86 12.11
C PRO A 330 14.15 -3.20 11.96
N PHE A 331 13.72 -4.25 12.66
CA PHE A 331 14.34 -5.57 12.60
C PHE A 331 13.82 -6.44 11.45
N ILE A 332 12.67 -6.13 10.87
CA ILE A 332 12.04 -6.94 9.82
C ILE A 332 12.91 -7.10 8.57
N PRO A 333 13.54 -6.06 7.99
CA PRO A 333 14.41 -6.23 6.82
C PRO A 333 15.56 -7.19 7.09
N PHE A 334 16.17 -7.06 8.26
CA PHE A 334 17.27 -7.92 8.66
C PHE A 334 16.80 -9.36 8.90
N ALA A 335 15.68 -9.53 9.60
CA ALA A 335 15.04 -10.81 9.82
C ALA A 335 14.70 -11.53 8.50
N MET A 336 14.13 -10.79 7.54
CA MET A 336 13.85 -11.33 6.20
C MET A 336 15.12 -11.72 5.45
N ALA A 337 16.17 -10.90 5.48
CA ALA A 337 17.42 -11.16 4.79
C ALA A 337 18.10 -12.43 5.36
N VAL A 338 18.27 -12.49 6.69
CA VAL A 338 18.94 -13.64 7.34
C VAL A 338 18.06 -14.89 7.27
N GLY A 339 16.74 -14.76 7.44
CA GLY A 339 15.79 -15.86 7.27
C GLY A 339 15.83 -16.46 5.86
N SER A 340 15.82 -15.60 4.82
CA SER A 340 15.94 -16.05 3.44
C SER A 340 17.29 -16.70 3.16
N ALA A 341 18.39 -16.11 3.66
CA ALA A 341 19.73 -16.66 3.50
C ALA A 341 19.86 -18.03 4.14
N SER A 342 19.33 -18.22 5.36
CA SER A 342 19.36 -19.53 6.05
C SER A 342 18.64 -20.62 5.26
N ILE A 343 17.53 -20.30 4.61
CA ILE A 343 16.76 -21.24 3.79
C ILE A 343 17.54 -21.60 2.51
N VAL A 344 18.03 -20.59 1.77
CA VAL A 344 18.76 -20.80 0.52
C VAL A 344 20.02 -21.63 0.75
N LEU A 345 20.79 -21.27 1.80
CA LEU A 345 21.99 -22.01 2.15
C LEU A 345 21.68 -23.39 2.74
N GLY A 346 20.56 -23.53 3.47
CA GLY A 346 20.09 -24.80 3.96
C GLY A 346 19.74 -25.81 2.86
N TYR A 347 19.25 -25.31 1.73
CA TYR A 347 19.07 -26.16 0.53
C TYR A 347 20.38 -26.53 -0.15
N ALA A 348 21.36 -25.63 -0.19
CA ALA A 348 22.67 -25.91 -0.75
C ALA A 348 23.52 -26.82 0.16
N PHE A 349 23.55 -26.50 1.44
CA PHE A 349 24.29 -27.26 2.46
C PHE A 349 23.67 -27.04 3.84
N PHE A 350 22.93 -28.03 4.33
CA PHE A 350 22.13 -27.93 5.56
C PHE A 350 22.88 -27.40 6.81
N PRO A 351 24.14 -27.82 7.11
CA PRO A 351 24.85 -27.28 8.28
C PRO A 351 25.10 -25.77 8.20
N LEU A 352 25.37 -25.21 7.01
CA LEU A 352 25.53 -23.75 6.83
C LEU A 352 24.21 -23.03 7.08
N GLY A 353 23.11 -23.55 6.55
CA GLY A 353 21.78 -22.99 6.82
C GLY A 353 21.45 -23.00 8.31
N GLN A 354 21.85 -24.06 9.02
CA GLN A 354 21.65 -24.20 10.46
C GLN A 354 22.49 -23.21 11.28
N ILE A 355 23.74 -22.99 10.95
CA ILE A 355 24.60 -22.00 11.61
C ILE A 355 23.99 -20.60 11.46
N ILE A 356 23.53 -20.25 10.25
CA ILE A 356 22.89 -18.95 10.00
C ILE A 356 21.57 -18.86 10.73
N SER A 357 20.77 -19.92 10.78
CA SER A 357 19.51 -19.91 11.52
C SER A 357 19.73 -19.67 13.02
N TRP A 358 20.76 -20.25 13.61
CA TRP A 358 21.12 -20.00 15.01
C TRP A 358 21.53 -18.55 15.26
N SER A 359 22.27 -17.93 14.34
CA SER A 359 22.60 -16.49 14.44
C SER A 359 21.38 -15.59 14.30
N ALA A 360 20.36 -16.01 13.52
CA ALA A 360 19.12 -15.30 13.36
C ALA A 360 18.12 -15.48 14.51
N LEU A 361 18.25 -16.59 15.25
CA LEU A 361 17.30 -16.98 16.30
C LEU A 361 17.11 -15.90 17.39
N PRO A 362 18.16 -15.22 17.88
CA PRO A 362 18.00 -14.14 18.86
C PRO A 362 17.14 -12.98 18.33
N ILE A 363 17.26 -12.64 17.05
CA ILE A 363 16.51 -11.57 16.42
C ILE A 363 15.01 -11.92 16.36
N PHE A 364 14.70 -13.14 15.88
CA PHE A 364 13.33 -13.62 15.83
C PHE A 364 12.72 -13.75 17.23
N ARG A 365 13.45 -14.33 18.19
CA ARG A 365 13.02 -14.44 19.58
C ARG A 365 12.82 -13.07 20.22
N GLY A 366 13.73 -12.13 19.99
CA GLY A 366 13.62 -10.76 20.48
C GLY A 366 12.38 -10.06 19.89
N THR A 367 12.13 -10.22 18.60
CA THR A 367 10.94 -9.69 17.94
C THR A 367 9.66 -10.28 18.54
N LEU A 368 9.60 -11.61 18.71
CA LEU A 368 8.46 -12.28 19.32
C LEU A 368 8.30 -11.90 20.81
N TRP A 369 9.38 -11.72 21.53
CA TRP A 369 9.35 -11.26 22.92
C TRP A 369 8.76 -9.85 23.03
N VAL A 370 9.15 -8.92 22.15
CA VAL A 370 8.58 -7.56 22.09
C VAL A 370 7.08 -7.63 21.82
N ILE A 371 6.66 -8.43 20.84
CA ILE A 371 5.23 -8.61 20.51
C ILE A 371 4.48 -9.19 21.72
N SER A 372 5.00 -10.23 22.36
CA SER A 372 4.39 -10.85 23.54
C SER A 372 4.32 -9.90 24.71
N PHE A 373 5.40 -9.13 24.95
CA PHE A 373 5.47 -8.13 26.00
C PHE A 373 4.37 -7.08 25.84
N PHE A 374 4.24 -6.45 24.65
CA PHE A 374 3.20 -5.46 24.42
C PHE A 374 1.79 -6.07 24.41
N SER A 375 1.64 -7.33 24.00
CA SER A 375 0.33 -8.01 24.01
C SER A 375 -0.16 -8.39 25.41
N SER A 376 0.75 -8.53 26.39
CA SER A 376 0.40 -8.91 27.76
C SER A 376 -0.31 -7.81 28.55
N PHE A 377 -0.18 -6.56 28.13
CA PHE A 377 -0.86 -5.46 28.80
C PHE A 377 -2.37 -5.49 28.58
N PRO A 378 -3.20 -5.31 29.61
CA PRO A 378 -4.66 -5.25 29.44
C PRO A 378 -5.13 -4.15 28.49
N ILE A 379 -4.37 -3.04 28.42
CA ILE A 379 -4.64 -1.87 27.56
C ILE A 379 -4.13 -2.09 26.14
N ALA A 380 -3.47 -3.23 25.83
CA ALA A 380 -2.91 -3.48 24.50
C ALA A 380 -3.97 -3.44 23.41
N ALA A 381 -5.15 -3.99 23.67
CA ALA A 381 -6.26 -3.96 22.74
C ALA A 381 -7.59 -3.88 23.48
N PHE A 382 -8.47 -3.01 23.00
CA PHE A 382 -9.89 -3.02 23.36
C PHE A 382 -10.62 -3.91 22.36
N GLU A 383 -11.37 -4.87 22.88
CA GLU A 383 -12.14 -5.84 22.10
C GLU A 383 -13.64 -5.63 22.29
N GLY A 384 -14.43 -6.11 21.32
CA GLY A 384 -15.90 -6.06 21.42
C GLY A 384 -16.53 -4.71 21.04
N ILE A 385 -15.77 -3.78 20.46
CA ILE A 385 -16.30 -2.49 20.02
C ILE A 385 -17.10 -2.71 18.73
N ARG A 386 -18.41 -2.51 18.80
CA ARG A 386 -19.29 -2.59 17.62
C ARG A 386 -19.51 -1.20 17.04
N VAL A 387 -18.98 -0.98 15.83
CA VAL A 387 -19.16 0.26 15.08
C VAL A 387 -20.08 0.00 13.90
N SER A 388 -21.06 0.86 13.66
CA SER A 388 -21.94 0.74 12.49
C SER A 388 -21.23 1.23 11.21
N ALA A 389 -21.65 0.69 10.04
CA ALA A 389 -21.16 1.18 8.75
C ALA A 389 -21.40 2.68 8.55
N TYR A 390 -22.50 3.21 9.11
CA TYR A 390 -22.82 4.64 9.05
C TYR A 390 -21.80 5.50 9.81
N ALA A 391 -21.31 5.04 10.96
CA ALA A 391 -20.29 5.75 11.72
C ALA A 391 -18.94 5.78 10.96
N VAL A 392 -18.57 4.69 10.27
CA VAL A 392 -17.40 4.65 9.39
C VAL A 392 -17.57 5.64 8.23
N GLY A 393 -18.73 5.66 7.58
CA GLY A 393 -19.05 6.62 6.52
C GLY A 393 -18.98 8.06 7.01
N ALA A 394 -19.54 8.36 8.17
CA ALA A 394 -19.48 9.68 8.78
C ALA A 394 -18.04 10.12 9.09
N TYR A 395 -17.21 9.20 9.61
CA TYR A 395 -15.79 9.48 9.86
C TYR A 395 -15.06 9.92 8.59
N TYR A 396 -15.18 9.15 7.50
CA TYR A 396 -14.51 9.50 6.25
C TYR A 396 -15.08 10.77 5.64
N ALA A 397 -16.39 11.01 5.73
CA ALA A 397 -17.00 12.26 5.27
C ALA A 397 -16.46 13.47 6.05
N CYS A 398 -16.43 13.39 7.38
CA CYS A 398 -15.85 14.44 8.23
C CYS A 398 -14.36 14.63 7.94
N PHE A 399 -13.60 13.55 7.72
CA PHE A 399 -12.19 13.62 7.37
C PHE A 399 -11.97 14.31 6.02
N ILE A 400 -12.74 14.00 5.00
CA ILE A 400 -12.68 14.63 3.67
C ILE A 400 -13.00 16.11 3.77
N LEU A 401 -14.06 16.48 4.49
CA LEU A 401 -14.46 17.88 4.69
C LEU A 401 -13.39 18.66 5.44
N TRP A 402 -12.84 18.08 6.51
CA TRP A 402 -11.76 18.69 7.27
C TRP A 402 -10.49 18.87 6.42
N PHE A 403 -10.09 17.85 5.65
CA PHE A 403 -8.93 17.88 4.77
C PHE A 403 -9.10 18.92 3.66
N TRP A 404 -10.29 18.99 3.06
CA TRP A 404 -10.65 20.00 2.06
C TRP A 404 -10.59 21.41 2.64
N TYR A 405 -11.21 21.64 3.81
CA TYR A 405 -11.16 22.93 4.50
C TYR A 405 -9.73 23.36 4.85
N ALA A 406 -8.94 22.43 5.39
CA ALA A 406 -7.56 22.69 5.76
C ALA A 406 -6.65 22.97 4.55
N SER A 407 -6.91 22.36 3.40
CA SER A 407 -6.19 22.62 2.15
C SER A 407 -6.58 23.99 1.54
N HIS A 408 -7.86 24.36 1.58
CA HIS A 408 -8.35 25.67 1.08
C HIS A 408 -7.84 26.83 1.92
N ARG A 409 -7.88 26.76 3.23
CA ARG A 409 -7.33 27.80 4.11
C ARG A 409 -5.87 28.12 3.81
N ARG A 410 -5.10 27.11 3.39
CA ARG A 410 -3.67 27.28 3.06
C ARG A 410 -3.45 27.95 1.71
N ALA A 411 -4.28 27.69 0.73
CA ALA A 411 -4.21 28.38 -0.56
C ALA A 411 -4.41 29.91 -0.39
N HIS A 412 -5.29 30.32 0.52
CA HIS A 412 -5.52 31.73 0.82
C HIS A 412 -4.32 32.41 1.55
N LEU A 413 -3.64 31.68 2.45
CA LEU A 413 -2.48 32.23 3.18
C LEU A 413 -1.22 32.38 2.30
N CYS A 414 -1.04 31.52 1.29
CA CYS A 414 0.05 31.64 0.32
C CYS A 414 -0.17 32.76 -0.72
N VAL A 415 -1.37 33.27 -0.86
CA VAL A 415 -1.68 34.39 -1.79
C VAL A 415 -1.48 35.76 -1.08
N GLN A 416 -1.43 35.78 0.26
CA GLN A 416 -1.25 37.01 1.05
C GLN A 416 0.22 37.29 1.45
N GLN A 417 1.13 36.36 1.22
CA GLN A 417 2.60 36.55 1.30
C GLN A 417 3.20 36.71 -0.11
#